data_d34196692bf1881c4e191f6ede013f20
#
_entry.id   d34196692bf1881c4e191f6ede013f20
#
_cell.length_a   1.000
_cell.length_b   1.000
_cell.length_c   1.000
_cell.angle_alpha   90.00
_cell.angle_beta   90.00
_cell.angle_gamma   90.00
#
_symmetry.space_group_name_H-M   'P 1'
#
loop_
_entity.id
_entity.type
_entity.pdbx_description
1 polymer ?
#
loop_
_entity_poly.entity_id
_entity_poly.type
_entity_poly.pdbx_seq_one_letter_code
_entity_poly.pdbx_strand_id
1 'polypeptide(L)'
;MMIEKPNLTYINKLAREDVSVKNTLINVIKDEFPIEVKEYYNSIEKNNFKEIEANVHRIKHKFSILGLEENYENANKFEHNLRESKIEVIEKENFEKILDVISEYLKTI
;
A
#
# COMPACT_ATOMS: atom_id res chain seq x y z
N MET A 1 -18.29 2.38 -10.14
CA MET A 1 -17.26 1.85 -9.25
C MET A 1 -16.79 2.96 -8.30
N MET A 2 -16.97 2.76 -7.01
CA MET A 2 -16.46 3.71 -6.02
C MET A 2 -14.97 3.50 -5.85
N ILE A 3 -14.20 4.58 -6.01
CA ILE A 3 -12.77 4.56 -5.74
C ILE A 3 -12.57 4.92 -4.28
N GLU A 4 -11.97 4.01 -3.52
CA GLU A 4 -11.60 4.29 -2.14
C GLU A 4 -10.58 5.43 -2.08
N LYS A 5 -10.66 6.22 -1.03
CA LYS A 5 -9.70 7.29 -0.77
C LYS A 5 -8.99 7.03 0.55
N PRO A 6 -7.67 7.27 0.60
CA PRO A 6 -6.94 7.16 1.86
C PRO A 6 -7.52 8.13 2.90
N ASN A 7 -7.50 7.70 4.15
CA ASN A 7 -7.97 8.53 5.25
C ASN A 7 -7.19 8.21 6.52
N LEU A 8 -7.35 9.04 7.54
CA LEU A 8 -6.61 8.91 8.80
C LEU A 8 -7.46 8.36 9.94
N THR A 9 -8.64 7.83 9.65
CA THR A 9 -9.58 7.35 10.68
C THR A 9 -8.93 6.32 11.60
N TYR A 10 -8.26 5.32 11.02
CA TYR A 10 -7.60 4.28 11.80
C TYR A 10 -6.41 4.83 12.60
N ILE A 11 -5.61 5.69 11.99
CA ILE A 11 -4.47 6.34 12.66
C ILE A 11 -4.96 7.15 13.84
N ASN A 12 -6.06 7.91 13.68
CA ASN A 12 -6.64 8.70 14.74
C ASN A 12 -7.11 7.82 15.91
N LYS A 13 -7.68 6.64 15.62
CA LYS A 13 -8.07 5.68 16.65
C LYS A 13 -6.86 5.14 17.41
N LEU A 14 -5.80 4.80 16.71
CA LEU A 14 -4.57 4.31 17.33
C LEU A 14 -3.91 5.37 18.21
N ALA A 15 -3.92 6.61 17.75
CA ALA A 15 -3.28 7.71 18.45
C ALA A 15 -4.09 8.21 19.67
N ARG A 16 -5.38 7.90 19.76
CA ARG A 16 -6.26 8.28 20.88
C ARG A 16 -6.14 9.76 21.25
N GLU A 17 -6.20 10.63 20.24
CA GLU A 17 -6.09 12.08 20.40
C GLU A 17 -4.70 12.57 20.80
N ASP A 18 -3.71 11.69 20.87
CA ASP A 18 -2.32 12.07 21.11
C ASP A 18 -1.67 12.52 19.80
N VAL A 19 -1.51 13.83 19.64
CA VAL A 19 -0.94 14.44 18.43
C VAL A 19 0.48 13.93 18.15
N SER A 20 1.27 13.73 19.20
CA SER A 20 2.65 13.23 19.08
C SER A 20 2.66 11.81 18.48
N VAL A 21 1.80 10.92 18.97
CA VAL A 21 1.68 9.56 18.46
C VAL A 21 1.20 9.59 17.01
N LYS A 22 0.19 10.41 16.72
CA LYS A 22 -0.34 10.55 15.36
C LYS A 22 0.76 10.99 14.39
N ASN A 23 1.52 12.00 14.74
CA ASN A 23 2.59 12.52 13.89
C ASN A 23 3.69 11.47 13.67
N THR A 24 4.03 10.70 14.71
CA THR A 24 5.02 9.63 14.60
C THR A 24 4.54 8.56 13.59
N LEU A 25 3.29 8.13 13.70
CA LEU A 25 2.72 7.14 12.78
C LEU A 25 2.72 7.65 11.33
N ILE A 26 2.31 8.88 11.11
CA ILE A 26 2.30 9.51 9.79
C ILE A 26 3.71 9.60 9.23
N ASN A 27 4.69 10.03 10.03
CA ASN A 27 6.07 10.17 9.58
C ASN A 27 6.68 8.82 9.18
N VAL A 28 6.38 7.76 9.94
CA VAL A 28 6.84 6.40 9.59
C VAL A 28 6.30 5.99 8.21
N ILE A 29 5.03 6.21 7.96
CA ILE A 29 4.42 5.89 6.67
C ILE A 29 5.05 6.71 5.54
N LYS A 30 5.23 8.01 5.77
CA LYS A 30 5.83 8.92 4.77
C LYS A 30 7.29 8.54 4.44
N ASP A 31 8.01 8.01 5.42
CA ASP A 31 9.41 7.60 5.21
C ASP A 31 9.50 6.22 4.55
N GLU A 32 8.67 5.27 4.97
CA GLU A 32 8.74 3.89 4.50
C GLU A 32 8.10 3.69 3.13
N PHE A 33 6.96 4.33 2.88
CA PHE A 33 6.16 4.06 1.69
C PHE A 33 6.91 4.29 0.38
N PRO A 34 7.61 5.42 0.18
CA PRO A 34 8.35 5.64 -1.07
C PRO A 34 9.43 4.59 -1.33
N ILE A 35 10.08 4.10 -0.28
CA ILE A 35 11.11 3.07 -0.40
C ILE A 35 10.46 1.74 -0.81
N GLU A 36 9.34 1.40 -0.20
CA GLU A 36 8.60 0.18 -0.51
C GLU A 36 8.10 0.19 -1.96
N VAL A 37 7.61 1.33 -2.43
CA VAL A 37 7.17 1.50 -3.82
C VAL A 37 8.34 1.30 -4.79
N LYS A 38 9.49 1.88 -4.49
CA LYS A 38 10.69 1.74 -5.32
C LYS A 38 11.12 0.27 -5.41
N GLU A 39 11.15 -0.42 -4.30
CA GLU A 39 11.51 -1.83 -4.26
C GLU A 39 10.51 -2.70 -5.04
N TYR A 40 9.22 -2.36 -4.96
CA TYR A 40 8.18 -3.03 -5.74
C TYR A 40 8.47 -2.91 -7.24
N TYR A 41 8.70 -1.70 -7.75
CA TYR A 41 8.96 -1.50 -9.17
C TYR A 41 10.27 -2.16 -9.62
N ASN A 42 11.29 -2.17 -8.77
CA ASN A 42 12.53 -2.90 -9.08
C ASN A 42 12.28 -4.40 -9.24
N SER A 43 11.44 -4.99 -8.37
CA SER A 43 11.10 -6.40 -8.47
C SER A 43 10.27 -6.71 -9.73
N ILE A 44 9.40 -5.78 -10.14
CA ILE A 44 8.64 -5.90 -11.40
C ILE A 44 9.60 -5.92 -12.60
N GLU A 45 10.58 -5.02 -12.63
CA GLU A 45 11.58 -4.98 -13.72
C GLU A 45 12.39 -6.27 -13.82
N LYS A 46 12.75 -6.84 -12.68
CA LYS A 46 13.49 -8.11 -12.61
C LYS A 46 12.62 -9.32 -12.92
N ASN A 47 11.31 -9.13 -12.99
CA ASN A 47 10.33 -10.18 -13.18
C ASN A 47 10.49 -11.31 -12.14
N ASN A 48 10.84 -10.94 -10.91
CA ASN A 48 11.06 -11.86 -9.81
C ASN A 48 9.79 -11.98 -8.96
N PHE A 49 9.00 -13.02 -9.21
CA PHE A 49 7.69 -13.19 -8.56
C PHE A 49 7.78 -13.27 -7.04
N LYS A 50 8.80 -13.89 -6.52
CA LYS A 50 8.98 -14.01 -5.07
C LYS A 50 9.23 -12.66 -4.41
N GLU A 51 10.05 -11.82 -5.03
CA GLU A 51 10.31 -10.47 -4.54
C GLU A 51 9.07 -9.57 -4.70
N ILE A 52 8.35 -9.70 -5.82
CA ILE A 52 7.10 -8.95 -6.04
C ILE A 52 6.10 -9.29 -4.95
N GLU A 53 5.93 -10.58 -4.66
CA GLU A 53 5.03 -11.05 -3.60
C GLU A 53 5.39 -10.43 -2.25
N ALA A 54 6.68 -10.48 -1.88
CA ALA A 54 7.15 -9.92 -0.62
C ALA A 54 6.89 -8.41 -0.53
N ASN A 55 7.08 -7.68 -1.63
CA ASN A 55 6.85 -6.24 -1.67
C ASN A 55 5.36 -5.91 -1.60
N VAL A 56 4.51 -6.64 -2.32
CA VAL A 56 3.05 -6.48 -2.24
C VAL A 56 2.55 -6.75 -0.82
N HIS A 57 3.06 -7.81 -0.19
CA HIS A 57 2.71 -8.15 1.20
C HIS A 57 3.02 -7.00 2.15
N ARG A 58 4.18 -6.41 2.01
CA ARG A 58 4.62 -5.29 2.85
C ARG A 58 3.77 -4.03 2.61
N ILE A 59 3.53 -3.69 1.35
CA ILE A 59 2.79 -2.48 0.96
C ILE A 59 1.32 -2.56 1.37
N LYS A 60 0.69 -3.74 1.26
CA LYS A 60 -0.75 -3.88 1.57
C LYS A 60 -1.09 -3.50 3.00
N HIS A 61 -0.14 -3.62 3.94
CA HIS A 61 -0.37 -3.19 5.32
C HIS A 61 -0.59 -1.68 5.42
N LYS A 62 0.05 -0.90 4.56
CA LYS A 62 -0.20 0.54 4.48
C LYS A 62 -1.62 0.83 3.98
N PHE A 63 -2.14 -0.01 3.08
CA PHE A 63 -3.53 0.12 2.61
C PHE A 63 -4.50 0.00 3.79
N SER A 64 -4.30 -1.02 4.63
CA SER A 64 -5.13 -1.23 5.80
C SER A 64 -5.07 -0.03 6.77
N ILE A 65 -3.87 0.46 7.04
CA ILE A 65 -3.66 1.59 7.96
C ILE A 65 -4.33 2.86 7.43
N LEU A 66 -4.36 3.05 6.11
CA LEU A 66 -4.93 4.24 5.47
C LEU A 66 -6.42 4.07 5.12
N GLY A 67 -7.07 3.02 5.61
CA GLY A 67 -8.50 2.82 5.44
C GLY A 67 -8.92 2.29 4.07
N LEU A 68 -7.99 1.74 3.31
CA LEU A 68 -8.24 1.22 1.97
C LEU A 68 -8.55 -0.27 2.03
N GLU A 69 -9.66 -0.63 2.66
CA GLU A 69 -10.02 -2.04 2.92
C GLU A 69 -10.25 -2.85 1.66
N GLU A 70 -10.93 -2.28 0.67
CA GLU A 70 -11.19 -2.94 -0.61
C GLU A 70 -9.88 -3.16 -1.37
N ASN A 71 -9.01 -2.16 -1.40
CA ASN A 71 -7.69 -2.28 -2.03
C ASN A 71 -6.80 -3.27 -1.29
N TYR A 72 -6.94 -3.36 0.03
CA TYR A 72 -6.25 -4.39 0.82
C TYR A 72 -6.66 -5.80 0.36
N GLU A 73 -7.96 -6.05 0.19
CA GLU A 73 -8.45 -7.33 -0.29
C GLU A 73 -8.00 -7.63 -1.72
N ASN A 74 -7.99 -6.62 -2.58
CA ASN A 74 -7.48 -6.76 -3.94
C ASN A 74 -5.98 -7.08 -3.94
N ALA A 75 -5.22 -6.48 -3.04
CA ALA A 75 -3.80 -6.78 -2.88
C ALA A 75 -3.58 -8.22 -2.40
N ASN A 76 -4.46 -8.74 -1.55
CA ASN A 76 -4.41 -10.15 -1.13
C ASN A 76 -4.56 -11.09 -2.33
N LYS A 77 -5.46 -10.78 -3.24
CA LYS A 77 -5.66 -11.57 -4.47
C LYS A 77 -4.43 -11.51 -5.37
N PHE A 78 -3.86 -10.33 -5.52
CA PHE A 78 -2.62 -10.12 -6.29
C PHE A 78 -1.48 -10.94 -5.70
N GLU A 79 -1.31 -10.87 -4.39
CA GLU A 79 -0.29 -11.64 -3.66
C GLU A 79 -0.49 -13.14 -3.85
N HIS A 80 -1.73 -13.62 -3.75
CA HIS A 80 -2.05 -15.03 -3.95
C HIS A 80 -1.66 -15.50 -5.36
N ASN A 81 -1.99 -14.72 -6.39
CA ASN A 81 -1.65 -15.05 -7.77
C ASN A 81 -0.14 -15.07 -7.99
N LEU A 82 0.60 -14.17 -7.33
CA LEU A 82 2.05 -14.14 -7.41
C LEU A 82 2.70 -15.42 -6.86
N ARG A 83 2.12 -16.02 -5.82
CA ARG A 83 2.57 -17.31 -5.28
C ARG A 83 2.48 -18.41 -6.32
N GLU A 84 1.51 -18.30 -7.22
CA GLU A 84 1.32 -19.24 -8.33
C GLU A 84 2.07 -18.80 -9.60
N SER A 85 2.97 -17.86 -9.47
CA SER A 85 3.74 -17.28 -10.58
C SER A 85 2.85 -16.69 -11.67
N LYS A 86 1.78 -16.02 -11.23
CA LYS A 86 0.76 -15.46 -12.10
C LYS A 86 0.59 -13.98 -11.86
N ILE A 87 0.49 -13.18 -12.91
CA ILE A 87 0.15 -11.75 -12.83
C ILE A 87 -1.08 -11.49 -13.67
N GLU A 88 -2.16 -11.05 -13.01
CA GLU A 88 -3.34 -10.54 -13.68
C GLU A 88 -3.11 -9.06 -13.96
N VAL A 89 -3.15 -8.66 -15.23
CA VAL A 89 -2.81 -7.29 -15.65
C VAL A 89 -3.69 -6.26 -14.94
N ILE A 90 -5.00 -6.54 -14.83
CA ILE A 90 -5.94 -5.62 -14.20
C ILE A 90 -5.61 -5.43 -12.71
N GLU A 91 -5.28 -6.51 -11.99
CA GLU A 91 -4.90 -6.45 -10.59
C GLU A 91 -3.64 -5.62 -10.39
N LYS A 92 -2.64 -5.84 -11.25
CA LYS A 92 -1.38 -5.11 -11.22
C LYS A 92 -1.61 -3.61 -11.46
N GLU A 93 -2.38 -3.27 -12.50
CA GLU A 93 -2.70 -1.88 -12.82
C GLU A 93 -3.45 -1.19 -11.69
N ASN A 94 -4.44 -1.86 -11.09
CA ASN A 94 -5.19 -1.31 -9.97
C ASN A 94 -4.31 -1.10 -8.75
N PHE A 95 -3.42 -2.06 -8.46
CA PHE A 95 -2.46 -1.94 -7.37
C PHE A 95 -1.54 -0.73 -7.58
N GLU A 96 -0.98 -0.58 -8.78
CA GLU A 96 -0.06 0.52 -9.09
C GLU A 96 -0.77 1.87 -9.07
N LYS A 97 -2.04 1.91 -9.50
CA LYS A 97 -2.85 3.13 -9.45
C LYS A 97 -3.06 3.61 -8.02
N ILE A 98 -3.33 2.70 -7.09
CA ILE A 98 -3.51 3.09 -5.69
C ILE A 98 -2.20 3.52 -5.04
N LEU A 99 -1.05 2.99 -5.50
CA LEU A 99 0.25 3.49 -5.06
C LEU A 99 0.41 4.97 -5.38
N ASP A 100 -0.01 5.39 -6.58
CA ASP A 100 0.04 6.80 -6.97
C ASP A 100 -0.91 7.64 -6.13
N VAL A 101 -2.11 7.14 -5.87
CA VAL A 101 -3.11 7.84 -5.03
C VAL A 101 -2.54 8.07 -3.63
N ILE A 102 -1.93 7.05 -3.04
CA ILE A 102 -1.33 7.15 -1.70
C ILE A 102 -0.16 8.14 -1.72
N SER A 103 0.70 8.06 -2.73
CA SER A 103 1.85 8.97 -2.86
C SER A 103 1.41 10.42 -2.87
N GLU A 104 0.36 10.75 -3.62
CA GLU A 104 -0.20 12.10 -3.66
C GLU A 104 -0.83 12.49 -2.32
N TYR A 105 -1.55 11.57 -1.70
CA TYR A 105 -2.18 11.80 -0.39
C TYR A 105 -1.13 12.13 0.69
N LEU A 106 -0.01 11.40 0.70
CA LEU A 106 1.05 11.61 1.70
C LEU A 106 1.69 12.99 1.59
N LYS A 107 1.59 13.65 0.45
CA LYS A 107 2.07 15.02 0.28
C LYS A 107 1.16 16.04 0.99
N THR A 108 -0.05 15.64 1.33
CA THR A 108 -1.05 16.55 1.94
C THR A 108 -1.12 16.44 3.47
N ILE A 109 -0.41 15.50 4.05
CA ILE A 109 -0.50 15.27 5.51
C ILE A 109 0.82 15.44 6.25
#